data_793be9c683ead8edfb12f2bf32a6e732
#
_entry.id   793be9c683ead8edfb12f2bf32a6e732
#
_cell.length_a   1.000
_cell.length_b   1.000
_cell.length_c   1.000
_cell.angle_alpha   90.00
_cell.angle_beta   90.00
_cell.angle_gamma   90.00
#
_symmetry.space_group_name_H-M   'P 1'
#
loop_
_entity.id
_entity.type
_entity.pdbx_description
1 polymer ?
#
loop_
_entity_poly.entity_id
_entity_poly.type
_entity_poly.pdbx_seq_one_letter_code
_entity_poly.pdbx_strand_id
1 'polypeptide(L)'
;MAIISKNRPNQKDFSFELGKPLKSIVSVQSRIPSDAFTASVLGTERAGNGVVIRDDGLILTIGYLITEAEAIWLTDHTGSAVQGHVLGYDQESGFALVQALGQLNAEAIEIGKSASLNETDKVIIAGHGGVQNAVSAEIISIREFAGYWEYLLESAIFTTPAHPNWGGAGVIGENGDLVGIGSLFIQHETTGEAAADGNMIVPIDLLRPIYDDLLNIGKPNKKARPWLGL
;
A
#
# COMPACT_ATOMS: atom_id res chain seq x y z
N MET A 1 -18.89 -1.36 1.41
CA MET A 1 -19.52 -0.73 0.22
C MET A 1 -20.09 0.67 0.53
N ALA A 2 -20.81 0.89 1.63
CA ALA A 2 -21.41 2.21 1.95
C ALA A 2 -20.38 3.35 2.14
N ILE A 3 -19.20 3.10 2.72
CA ILE A 3 -18.14 4.10 2.93
C ILE A 3 -17.58 4.59 1.61
N ILE A 4 -17.24 3.68 0.70
CA ILE A 4 -16.70 4.02 -0.63
C ILE A 4 -17.70 4.88 -1.41
N SER A 5 -18.99 4.50 -1.42
CA SER A 5 -19.99 5.21 -2.21
C SER A 5 -20.21 6.66 -1.75
N LYS A 6 -20.10 6.93 -0.44
CA LYS A 6 -20.25 8.28 0.14
C LYS A 6 -19.03 9.18 -0.08
N ASN A 7 -17.83 8.59 -0.08
CA ASN A 7 -16.56 9.30 -0.11
C ASN A 7 -15.79 9.05 -1.42
N ARG A 8 -16.51 8.74 -2.48
CA ARG A 8 -15.90 8.53 -3.80
C ARG A 8 -15.28 9.83 -4.31
N PRO A 9 -14.01 9.81 -4.76
CA PRO A 9 -13.40 11.00 -5.33
C PRO A 9 -14.14 11.46 -6.60
N ASN A 10 -14.28 12.77 -6.75
CA ASN A 10 -14.91 13.39 -7.91
C ASN A 10 -13.86 14.09 -8.74
N GLN A 11 -13.85 13.89 -10.06
CA GLN A 11 -12.90 14.52 -10.99
C GLN A 11 -12.81 16.05 -10.82
N LYS A 12 -13.91 16.68 -10.45
CA LYS A 12 -13.96 18.16 -10.28
C LYS A 12 -13.12 18.69 -9.12
N ASP A 13 -12.76 17.82 -8.18
CA ASP A 13 -12.00 18.17 -6.98
C ASP A 13 -10.48 18.10 -7.20
N PHE A 14 -10.04 17.65 -8.39
CA PHE A 14 -8.64 17.39 -8.70
C PHE A 14 -8.21 18.10 -9.99
N SER A 15 -6.96 18.57 -10.01
CA SER A 15 -6.34 19.26 -11.17
C SER A 15 -5.82 18.27 -12.22
N PHE A 16 -5.69 16.98 -11.90
CA PHE A 16 -5.22 15.91 -12.77
C PHE A 16 -6.37 15.01 -13.22
N GLU A 17 -6.14 14.24 -14.27
CA GLU A 17 -7.08 13.22 -14.72
C GLU A 17 -7.14 12.06 -13.74
N LEU A 18 -8.22 11.99 -12.94
CA LEU A 18 -8.37 11.03 -11.85
C LEU A 18 -8.23 9.56 -12.30
N GLY A 19 -8.68 9.24 -13.51
CA GLY A 19 -8.60 7.88 -14.05
C GLY A 19 -7.17 7.39 -14.28
N LYS A 20 -6.22 8.29 -14.51
CA LYS A 20 -4.84 7.93 -14.85
C LYS A 20 -4.12 7.21 -13.70
N PRO A 21 -3.94 7.80 -12.50
CA PRO A 21 -3.27 7.11 -11.40
C PRO A 21 -4.05 5.90 -10.88
N LEU A 22 -5.37 5.87 -11.05
CA LEU A 22 -6.18 4.73 -10.62
C LEU A 22 -5.96 3.47 -11.47
N LYS A 23 -5.50 3.60 -12.72
CA LYS A 23 -5.14 2.47 -13.59
C LYS A 23 -3.82 1.82 -13.19
N SER A 24 -2.98 2.49 -12.43
CA SER A 24 -1.73 1.94 -11.89
C SER A 24 -1.97 0.95 -10.74
N ILE A 25 -3.20 0.90 -10.19
CA ILE A 25 -3.52 0.03 -9.06
C ILE A 25 -3.90 -1.36 -9.57
N VAL A 26 -3.19 -2.36 -9.09
CA VAL A 26 -3.44 -3.77 -9.39
C VAL A 26 -3.93 -4.53 -8.17
N SER A 27 -4.69 -5.60 -8.38
CA SER A 27 -4.98 -6.57 -7.31
C SER A 27 -3.76 -7.47 -7.12
N VAL A 28 -3.43 -7.76 -5.88
CA VAL A 28 -2.41 -8.73 -5.47
C VAL A 28 -3.10 -9.86 -4.75
N GLN A 29 -2.93 -11.09 -5.23
CA GLN A 29 -3.39 -12.31 -4.57
C GLN A 29 -2.22 -13.24 -4.40
N SER A 30 -2.00 -13.74 -3.18
CA SER A 30 -0.87 -14.60 -2.84
C SER A 30 -1.34 -15.88 -2.22
N ARG A 31 -0.67 -16.98 -2.57
CA ARG A 31 -0.82 -18.27 -1.90
C ARG A 31 0.46 -18.58 -1.14
N ILE A 32 0.29 -18.91 0.13
CA ILE A 32 1.35 -19.20 1.08
C ILE A 32 1.26 -20.68 1.49
N PRO A 33 2.38 -21.42 1.57
CA PRO A 33 2.38 -22.79 2.08
C PRO A 33 1.77 -22.89 3.49
N SER A 34 1.02 -23.93 3.78
CA SER A 34 0.34 -24.09 5.07
C SER A 34 1.29 -24.31 6.24
N ASP A 35 2.52 -24.72 5.97
CA ASP A 35 3.62 -24.89 6.93
C ASP A 35 4.55 -23.67 7.02
N ALA A 36 4.26 -22.59 6.30
CA ALA A 36 5.01 -21.35 6.40
C ALA A 36 4.84 -20.70 7.78
N PHE A 37 5.88 -20.03 8.25
CA PHE A 37 5.92 -19.41 9.59
C PHE A 37 4.78 -18.42 9.83
N THR A 38 4.46 -17.60 8.82
CA THR A 38 3.40 -16.59 8.92
C THR A 38 1.99 -17.10 8.61
N ALA A 39 1.83 -18.36 8.17
CA ALA A 39 0.55 -18.93 7.75
C ALA A 39 -0.49 -18.97 8.89
N SER A 40 -0.06 -19.28 10.12
CA SER A 40 -0.93 -19.38 11.29
C SER A 40 -1.53 -18.03 11.72
N VAL A 41 -0.85 -16.90 11.41
CA VAL A 41 -1.26 -15.56 11.82
C VAL A 41 -1.93 -14.79 10.68
N LEU A 42 -1.35 -14.87 9.47
CA LEU A 42 -1.78 -14.08 8.32
C LEU A 42 -2.62 -14.86 7.30
N GLY A 43 -2.77 -16.18 7.51
CA GLY A 43 -3.48 -17.06 6.59
C GLY A 43 -2.63 -17.51 5.40
N THR A 44 -3.15 -18.50 4.67
CA THR A 44 -2.50 -19.12 3.49
C THR A 44 -2.93 -18.47 2.16
N GLU A 45 -4.03 -17.73 2.16
CA GLU A 45 -4.50 -16.95 1.02
C GLU A 45 -4.58 -15.49 1.47
N ARG A 46 -3.84 -14.62 0.76
CA ARG A 46 -3.80 -13.20 1.08
C ARG A 46 -4.20 -12.41 -0.15
N ALA A 47 -5.02 -11.39 0.07
CA ALA A 47 -5.50 -10.51 -0.99
C ALA A 47 -5.34 -9.05 -0.57
N GLY A 48 -4.94 -8.23 -1.52
CA GLY A 48 -4.78 -6.79 -1.34
C GLY A 48 -4.53 -6.11 -2.66
N ASN A 49 -3.78 -5.03 -2.60
CA ASN A 49 -3.49 -4.19 -3.74
C ASN A 49 -1.98 -4.01 -3.90
N GLY A 50 -1.59 -3.52 -5.05
CA GLY A 50 -0.26 -3.04 -5.35
C GLY A 50 -0.32 -1.90 -6.34
N VAL A 51 0.75 -1.17 -6.46
CA VAL A 51 0.85 0.01 -7.32
C VAL A 51 1.98 -0.21 -8.32
N VAL A 52 1.69 -0.11 -9.60
CA VAL A 52 2.71 -0.15 -10.66
C VAL A 52 3.52 1.14 -10.59
N ILE A 53 4.81 1.03 -10.29
CA ILE A 53 5.72 2.16 -10.11
C ILE A 53 6.79 2.26 -11.22
N ARG A 54 6.77 1.31 -12.18
CA ARG A 54 7.67 1.29 -13.33
C ARG A 54 6.99 0.56 -14.50
N ASP A 55 7.20 1.05 -15.73
CA ASP A 55 6.51 0.56 -16.93
C ASP A 55 6.87 -0.88 -17.33
N ASP A 56 7.93 -1.44 -16.77
CA ASP A 56 8.27 -2.85 -16.93
C ASP A 56 7.51 -3.79 -15.97
N GLY A 57 6.49 -3.26 -15.27
CA GLY A 57 5.63 -4.04 -14.39
C GLY A 57 6.21 -4.24 -12.99
N LEU A 58 7.05 -3.32 -12.51
CA LEU A 58 7.46 -3.31 -11.11
C LEU A 58 6.33 -2.76 -10.24
N ILE A 59 5.94 -3.53 -9.22
CA ILE A 59 4.85 -3.22 -8.31
C ILE A 59 5.38 -2.99 -6.90
N LEU A 60 4.95 -1.90 -6.28
CA LEU A 60 5.10 -1.63 -4.85
C LEU A 60 3.84 -2.08 -4.11
N THR A 61 4.02 -2.82 -3.04
CA THR A 61 2.94 -3.29 -2.16
C THR A 61 3.41 -3.34 -0.71
N ILE A 62 2.65 -4.00 0.16
CA ILE A 62 3.00 -4.20 1.57
C ILE A 62 3.44 -5.66 1.81
N GLY A 63 4.49 -5.83 2.62
CA GLY A 63 5.21 -7.09 2.79
C GLY A 63 4.36 -8.26 3.29
N TYR A 64 3.44 -8.01 4.23
CA TYR A 64 2.61 -9.10 4.76
C TYR A 64 1.70 -9.78 3.71
N LEU A 65 1.44 -9.11 2.58
CA LEU A 65 0.69 -9.72 1.48
C LEU A 65 1.50 -10.79 0.75
N ILE A 66 2.84 -10.66 0.69
CA ILE A 66 3.68 -11.49 -0.18
C ILE A 66 4.75 -12.31 0.56
N THR A 67 4.92 -12.08 1.86
CA THR A 67 5.90 -12.83 2.67
C THR A 67 5.60 -14.32 2.63
N GLU A 68 6.63 -15.12 2.31
CA GLU A 68 6.57 -16.57 2.15
C GLU A 68 5.62 -17.06 1.04
N ALA A 69 5.23 -16.19 0.10
CA ALA A 69 4.34 -16.57 -1.00
C ALA A 69 5.04 -17.52 -1.98
N GLU A 70 4.40 -18.68 -2.25
CA GLU A 70 4.82 -19.60 -3.32
C GLU A 70 4.25 -19.24 -4.68
N ALA A 71 3.14 -18.48 -4.70
CA ALA A 71 2.52 -17.98 -5.92
C ALA A 71 1.89 -16.61 -5.68
N ILE A 72 2.06 -15.70 -6.64
CA ILE A 72 1.45 -14.38 -6.65
C ILE A 72 0.77 -14.17 -7.99
N TRP A 73 -0.46 -13.66 -7.95
CA TRP A 73 -1.22 -13.23 -9.10
C TRP A 73 -1.48 -11.73 -9.01
N LEU A 74 -1.23 -11.05 -10.12
CA LEU A 74 -1.42 -9.62 -10.30
C LEU A 74 -2.51 -9.42 -11.34
N THR A 75 -3.58 -8.69 -11.00
CA THR A 75 -4.67 -8.42 -11.93
C THR A 75 -4.77 -6.91 -12.15
N ASP A 76 -4.72 -6.49 -13.41
CA ASP A 76 -4.83 -5.08 -13.80
C ASP A 76 -6.29 -4.59 -13.90
N HIS A 77 -6.46 -3.31 -14.21
CA HIS A 77 -7.77 -2.66 -14.30
C HIS A 77 -8.66 -3.22 -15.43
N THR A 78 -8.10 -3.96 -16.40
CA THR A 78 -8.85 -4.61 -17.48
C THR A 78 -9.33 -6.01 -17.11
N GLY A 79 -8.85 -6.54 -15.97
CA GLY A 79 -9.08 -7.91 -15.54
C GLY A 79 -8.06 -8.92 -16.09
N SER A 80 -7.01 -8.46 -16.77
CA SER A 80 -5.91 -9.32 -17.21
C SER A 80 -5.05 -9.71 -16.02
N ALA A 81 -4.77 -10.99 -15.86
CA ALA A 81 -4.02 -11.54 -14.74
C ALA A 81 -2.69 -12.14 -15.20
N VAL A 82 -1.62 -11.81 -14.50
CA VAL A 82 -0.27 -12.35 -14.73
C VAL A 82 0.33 -12.83 -13.42
N GLN A 83 1.31 -13.72 -13.48
CA GLN A 83 2.08 -14.10 -12.29
C GLN A 83 3.03 -12.98 -11.88
N GLY A 84 3.29 -12.89 -10.58
CA GLY A 84 4.28 -12.01 -9.98
C GLY A 84 5.41 -12.80 -9.32
N HIS A 85 6.58 -12.18 -9.26
CA HIS A 85 7.76 -12.68 -8.56
C HIS A 85 8.18 -11.69 -7.47
N VAL A 86 8.36 -12.16 -6.24
CA VAL A 86 8.87 -11.34 -5.13
C VAL A 86 10.32 -10.96 -5.42
N LEU A 87 10.60 -9.67 -5.47
CA LEU A 87 11.97 -9.17 -5.54
C LEU A 87 12.57 -8.98 -4.15
N GLY A 88 11.81 -8.45 -3.24
CA GLY A 88 12.26 -8.24 -1.87
C GLY A 88 11.26 -7.47 -1.02
N TYR A 89 11.53 -7.41 0.27
CA TYR A 89 10.76 -6.58 1.20
C TYR A 89 11.63 -6.07 2.35
N ASP A 90 11.19 -4.98 2.93
CA ASP A 90 11.76 -4.38 4.13
C ASP A 90 10.81 -4.52 5.31
N GLN A 91 11.26 -5.22 6.35
CA GLN A 91 10.48 -5.44 7.56
C GLN A 91 10.24 -4.15 8.35
N GLU A 92 11.15 -3.15 8.27
CA GLU A 92 11.02 -1.92 9.05
C GLU A 92 9.96 -0.97 8.49
N SER A 93 9.95 -0.76 7.17
CA SER A 93 8.93 0.07 6.52
C SER A 93 7.68 -0.72 6.12
N GLY A 94 7.82 -2.04 5.97
CA GLY A 94 6.79 -2.90 5.43
C GLY A 94 6.68 -2.87 3.91
N PHE A 95 7.47 -2.08 3.19
CA PHE A 95 7.43 -2.06 1.74
C PHE A 95 7.92 -3.36 1.12
N ALA A 96 7.28 -3.75 0.03
CA ALA A 96 7.65 -4.92 -0.75
C ALA A 96 7.58 -4.63 -2.25
N LEU A 97 8.50 -5.24 -3.00
CA LEU A 97 8.55 -5.17 -4.46
C LEU A 97 8.21 -6.52 -5.08
N VAL A 98 7.34 -6.47 -6.07
CA VAL A 98 6.93 -7.61 -6.89
C VAL A 98 7.13 -7.26 -8.35
N GLN A 99 7.79 -8.14 -9.11
CA GLN A 99 7.93 -8.02 -10.55
C GLN A 99 6.83 -8.83 -11.25
N ALA A 100 6.08 -8.19 -12.13
CA ALA A 100 5.17 -8.89 -13.02
C ALA A 100 5.97 -9.74 -14.02
N LEU A 101 5.56 -11.00 -14.21
CA LEU A 101 6.19 -11.94 -15.16
C LEU A 101 5.47 -11.94 -16.52
N GLY A 102 4.55 -11.04 -16.73
CA GLY A 102 3.81 -10.83 -17.97
C GLY A 102 3.44 -9.35 -18.12
N GLN A 103 2.87 -9.02 -19.28
CA GLN A 103 2.46 -7.65 -19.56
C GLN A 103 1.16 -7.30 -18.81
N LEU A 104 1.21 -6.19 -18.09
CA LEU A 104 0.06 -5.55 -17.47
C LEU A 104 -0.40 -4.37 -18.32
N ASN A 105 -1.71 -4.18 -18.43
CA ASN A 105 -2.30 -2.97 -19.05
C ASN A 105 -2.40 -1.87 -17.99
N ALA A 106 -1.27 -1.48 -17.42
CA ALA A 106 -1.17 -0.47 -16.37
C ALA A 106 0.06 0.40 -16.62
N GLU A 107 -0.11 1.70 -16.48
CA GLU A 107 0.99 2.67 -16.57
C GLU A 107 1.57 2.88 -15.17
N ALA A 108 2.87 3.15 -15.10
CA ALA A 108 3.51 3.50 -13.84
C ALA A 108 2.98 4.83 -13.31
N ILE A 109 2.70 4.87 -12.00
CA ILE A 109 2.41 6.12 -11.31
C ILE A 109 3.71 6.83 -10.97
N GLU A 110 3.70 8.16 -11.02
CA GLU A 110 4.82 8.95 -10.55
C GLU A 110 4.95 8.87 -9.02
N ILE A 111 6.18 8.65 -8.53
CA ILE A 111 6.47 8.62 -7.09
C ILE A 111 6.63 10.05 -6.59
N GLY A 112 5.75 10.46 -5.70
CA GLY A 112 5.73 11.77 -5.08
C GLY A 112 6.62 11.91 -3.86
N LYS A 113 6.21 12.78 -2.94
CA LYS A 113 6.92 13.07 -1.68
C LYS A 113 5.92 13.14 -0.54
N SER A 114 6.07 12.28 0.44
CA SER A 114 5.24 12.30 1.66
C SER A 114 5.67 13.36 2.67
N ALA A 115 6.92 13.81 2.63
CA ALA A 115 7.43 14.85 3.53
C ALA A 115 6.76 16.24 3.36
N SER A 116 6.05 16.47 2.25
CA SER A 116 5.29 17.70 2.02
C SER A 116 3.87 17.66 2.54
N LEU A 117 3.40 16.50 2.99
CA LEU A 117 2.04 16.32 3.48
C LEU A 117 1.87 16.90 4.88
N ASN A 118 0.68 17.44 5.13
CA ASN A 118 0.27 18.00 6.41
C ASN A 118 -1.05 17.39 6.87
N GLU A 119 -1.35 17.54 8.15
CA GLU A 119 -2.69 17.28 8.67
C GLU A 119 -3.71 18.17 7.93
N THR A 120 -4.89 17.65 7.69
CA THR A 120 -5.99 18.20 6.89
C THR A 120 -5.81 18.14 5.37
N ASP A 121 -4.65 17.73 4.86
CA ASP A 121 -4.48 17.50 3.41
C ASP A 121 -5.41 16.36 2.94
N LYS A 122 -5.93 16.55 1.73
CA LYS A 122 -6.78 15.53 1.09
C LYS A 122 -5.94 14.59 0.24
N VAL A 123 -6.24 13.31 0.37
CA VAL A 123 -5.62 12.23 -0.40
C VAL A 123 -6.69 11.29 -0.94
N ILE A 124 -6.33 10.50 -1.94
CA ILE A 124 -7.17 9.42 -2.43
C ILE A 124 -6.54 8.10 -2.02
N ILE A 125 -7.27 7.27 -1.29
CA ILE A 125 -6.88 5.89 -1.03
C ILE A 125 -7.53 5.02 -2.09
N ALA A 126 -6.72 4.37 -2.91
CA ALA A 126 -7.15 3.64 -4.09
C ALA A 126 -6.84 2.15 -4.00
N GLY A 127 -7.88 1.33 -3.97
CA GLY A 127 -7.79 -0.10 -4.24
C GLY A 127 -8.00 -0.41 -5.73
N HIS A 128 -7.71 -1.64 -6.14
CA HIS A 128 -7.98 -2.13 -7.48
C HIS A 128 -9.48 -2.03 -7.80
N GLY A 129 -9.81 -1.57 -9.03
CA GLY A 129 -11.21 -1.37 -9.47
C GLY A 129 -11.55 0.08 -9.82
N GLY A 130 -10.54 0.94 -9.91
CA GLY A 130 -10.67 2.33 -10.35
C GLY A 130 -11.47 3.19 -9.37
N VAL A 131 -12.16 4.21 -9.87
CA VAL A 131 -12.92 5.17 -9.06
C VAL A 131 -14.01 4.51 -8.18
N GLN A 132 -14.49 3.33 -8.57
CA GLN A 132 -15.49 2.58 -7.82
C GLN A 132 -14.91 1.97 -6.54
N ASN A 133 -13.60 1.83 -6.46
CA ASN A 133 -12.88 1.31 -5.30
C ASN A 133 -11.80 2.31 -4.84
N ALA A 134 -12.17 3.58 -4.78
CA ALA A 134 -11.35 4.67 -4.27
C ALA A 134 -12.14 5.50 -3.26
N VAL A 135 -11.43 6.01 -2.25
CA VAL A 135 -11.97 6.84 -1.16
C VAL A 135 -11.19 8.15 -1.11
N SER A 136 -11.90 9.28 -1.19
CA SER A 136 -11.34 10.58 -0.80
C SER A 136 -11.28 10.63 0.72
N ALA A 137 -10.08 10.78 1.25
CA ALA A 137 -9.80 10.81 2.68
C ALA A 137 -9.01 12.07 3.05
N GLU A 138 -9.01 12.39 4.32
CA GLU A 138 -8.25 13.48 4.92
C GLU A 138 -7.18 12.92 5.86
N ILE A 139 -6.00 13.54 5.88
CA ILE A 139 -4.95 13.21 6.83
C ILE A 139 -5.31 13.80 8.18
N ILE A 140 -5.55 12.94 9.16
CA ILE A 140 -5.95 13.36 10.52
C ILE A 140 -4.78 13.46 11.49
N SER A 141 -3.64 12.80 11.18
CA SER A 141 -2.45 12.86 12.02
C SER A 141 -1.24 12.33 11.25
N ILE A 142 -0.07 12.90 11.51
CA ILE A 142 1.24 12.38 11.10
C ILE A 142 2.07 12.22 12.37
N ARG A 143 2.35 10.98 12.77
CA ARG A 143 3.02 10.70 14.06
C ARG A 143 3.70 9.35 14.06
N GLU A 144 4.50 9.11 15.09
CA GLU A 144 5.12 7.80 15.33
C GLU A 144 4.05 6.71 15.45
N PHE A 145 4.34 5.56 14.87
CA PHE A 145 3.57 4.33 15.01
C PHE A 145 4.51 3.17 15.33
N ALA A 146 4.23 2.48 16.42
CA ALA A 146 4.85 1.22 16.80
C ALA A 146 3.80 0.12 16.79
N GLY A 147 3.91 -0.80 15.85
CA GLY A 147 3.09 -2.01 15.80
C GLY A 147 3.62 -3.10 16.73
N TYR A 148 2.81 -4.13 16.97
CA TYR A 148 3.24 -5.28 17.79
C TYR A 148 4.37 -6.06 17.14
N TRP A 149 4.35 -6.18 15.82
CA TRP A 149 5.30 -6.95 15.03
C TRP A 149 5.56 -6.36 13.64
N GLU A 150 4.73 -5.37 13.24
CA GLU A 150 4.77 -4.83 11.88
C GLU A 150 5.93 -3.84 11.71
N TYR A 151 5.80 -2.67 12.34
CA TYR A 151 6.66 -1.54 12.03
C TYR A 151 6.99 -0.70 13.24
N LEU A 152 8.10 0.06 13.10
CA LEU A 152 8.37 1.26 13.86
C LEU A 152 8.58 2.39 12.85
N LEU A 153 7.56 3.21 12.67
CA LEU A 153 7.57 4.34 11.74
C LEU A 153 7.60 5.65 12.51
N GLU A 154 8.55 6.52 12.19
CA GLU A 154 8.67 7.83 12.86
C GLU A 154 7.55 8.81 12.44
N SER A 155 7.01 8.66 11.24
CA SER A 155 6.05 9.59 10.62
C SER A 155 4.96 8.84 9.86
N ALA A 156 4.32 7.84 10.48
CA ALA A 156 3.17 7.18 9.88
C ALA A 156 2.04 8.18 9.64
N ILE A 157 1.35 8.07 8.51
CA ILE A 157 0.24 8.94 8.13
C ILE A 157 -1.07 8.24 8.49
N PHE A 158 -1.97 8.94 9.17
CA PHE A 158 -3.29 8.44 9.54
C PHE A 158 -4.36 9.20 8.80
N THR A 159 -5.30 8.48 8.20
CA THR A 159 -6.35 9.06 7.35
C THR A 159 -7.74 8.60 7.76
N THR A 160 -8.75 9.42 7.46
CA THR A 160 -10.18 9.11 7.62
C THR A 160 -10.97 9.68 6.43
N PRO A 161 -12.07 9.04 5.99
CA PRO A 161 -12.58 7.74 6.41
C PRO A 161 -11.71 6.58 5.88
N ALA A 162 -11.84 5.41 6.50
CA ALA A 162 -11.09 4.23 6.12
C ALA A 162 -11.51 3.68 4.76
N HIS A 163 -10.52 3.31 3.94
CA HIS A 163 -10.75 2.42 2.80
C HIS A 163 -10.81 0.97 3.30
N PRO A 164 -11.85 0.18 2.98
CA PRO A 164 -12.01 -1.16 3.52
C PRO A 164 -10.98 -2.17 3.02
N ASN A 165 -10.42 -1.95 1.83
CA ASN A 165 -9.37 -2.80 1.23
C ASN A 165 -8.02 -2.06 1.28
N TRP A 166 -7.54 -1.76 2.48
CA TRP A 166 -6.38 -0.91 2.73
C TRP A 166 -5.02 -1.54 2.35
N GLY A 167 -4.89 -2.86 2.48
CA GLY A 167 -3.62 -3.56 2.31
C GLY A 167 -3.02 -3.35 0.91
N GLY A 168 -1.90 -2.63 0.83
CA GLY A 168 -1.23 -2.31 -0.42
C GLY A 168 -1.93 -1.26 -1.29
N ALA A 169 -3.01 -0.65 -0.81
CA ALA A 169 -3.72 0.42 -1.54
C ALA A 169 -2.79 1.61 -1.80
N GLY A 170 -2.83 2.16 -3.00
CA GLY A 170 -2.09 3.36 -3.35
C GLY A 170 -2.71 4.59 -2.71
N VAL A 171 -1.89 5.45 -2.10
CA VAL A 171 -2.32 6.76 -1.60
C VAL A 171 -1.83 7.83 -2.55
N ILE A 172 -2.77 8.53 -3.18
CA ILE A 172 -2.53 9.49 -4.26
C ILE A 172 -2.69 10.88 -3.70
N GLY A 173 -1.67 11.71 -3.90
CA GLY A 173 -1.62 13.11 -3.47
C GLY A 173 -2.39 14.05 -4.40
N GLU A 174 -2.35 15.35 -4.08
CA GLU A 174 -3.07 16.40 -4.81
C GLU A 174 -2.61 16.58 -6.26
N ASN A 175 -1.40 16.13 -6.60
CA ASN A 175 -0.82 16.21 -7.95
C ASN A 175 -1.05 14.92 -8.77
N GLY A 176 -1.72 13.90 -8.20
CA GLY A 176 -1.91 12.61 -8.86
C GLY A 176 -0.73 11.65 -8.72
N ASP A 177 0.24 11.97 -7.89
CA ASP A 177 1.43 11.20 -7.56
C ASP A 177 1.21 10.26 -6.37
N LEU A 178 2.04 9.23 -6.26
CA LEU A 178 2.00 8.26 -5.16
C LEU A 178 2.72 8.83 -3.94
N VAL A 179 1.99 9.06 -2.84
CA VAL A 179 2.54 9.62 -1.59
C VAL A 179 2.60 8.63 -0.44
N GLY A 180 2.04 7.43 -0.61
CA GLY A 180 2.11 6.38 0.41
C GLY A 180 1.42 5.10 -0.01
N ILE A 181 1.54 4.07 0.84
CA ILE A 181 0.88 2.77 0.68
C ILE A 181 0.06 2.47 1.92
N GLY A 182 -1.19 2.09 1.71
CA GLY A 182 -2.09 1.66 2.78
C GLY A 182 -1.60 0.37 3.43
N SER A 183 -1.57 0.34 4.75
CA SER A 183 -1.06 -0.79 5.49
C SER A 183 -2.05 -1.37 6.51
N LEU A 184 -2.62 -0.56 7.39
CA LEU A 184 -3.47 -1.05 8.47
C LEU A 184 -4.82 -0.34 8.51
N PHE A 185 -5.81 -1.06 9.03
CA PHE A 185 -7.05 -0.48 9.50
C PHE A 185 -6.87 -0.07 10.96
N ILE A 186 -7.33 1.10 11.30
CA ILE A 186 -7.27 1.62 12.67
C ILE A 186 -8.64 2.13 13.10
N GLN A 187 -8.90 2.08 14.41
CA GLN A 187 -10.00 2.80 15.03
C GLN A 187 -9.43 3.96 15.82
N HIS A 188 -9.87 5.16 15.52
CA HIS A 188 -9.44 6.37 16.21
C HIS A 188 -10.53 6.76 17.23
N GLU A 189 -10.18 6.68 18.51
CA GLU A 189 -11.04 7.17 19.58
C GLU A 189 -10.89 8.70 19.67
N THR A 190 -11.96 9.40 19.33
CA THR A 190 -12.07 10.84 19.56
C THR A 190 -12.76 11.07 20.89
N THR A 191 -12.19 11.90 21.76
CA THR A 191 -12.77 12.21 23.07
C THR A 191 -14.18 12.83 22.89
N GLY A 192 -15.22 12.03 23.20
CA GLY A 192 -16.60 12.47 23.17
C GLY A 192 -17.39 12.24 21.87
N GLU A 193 -16.79 11.68 20.86
CA GLU A 193 -17.45 11.28 19.60
C GLU A 193 -17.35 9.78 19.36
N ALA A 194 -18.17 9.25 18.46
CA ALA A 194 -18.06 7.85 18.06
C ALA A 194 -16.68 7.61 17.40
N ALA A 195 -16.05 6.47 17.73
CA ALA A 195 -14.77 6.08 17.14
C ALA A 195 -14.85 6.14 15.60
N ALA A 196 -13.94 6.86 14.99
CA ALA A 196 -13.86 6.97 13.54
C ALA A 196 -12.91 5.92 12.99
N ASP A 197 -13.35 5.21 11.95
CA ASP A 197 -12.51 4.26 11.23
C ASP A 197 -11.51 5.01 10.32
N GLY A 198 -10.27 4.57 10.33
CA GLY A 198 -9.18 5.16 9.56
C GLY A 198 -8.22 4.12 8.99
N ASN A 199 -7.26 4.59 8.23
CA ASN A 199 -6.14 3.77 7.77
C ASN A 199 -4.81 4.36 8.25
N MET A 200 -3.87 3.48 8.55
CA MET A 200 -2.46 3.82 8.69
C MET A 200 -1.76 3.58 7.35
N ILE A 201 -1.03 4.59 6.92
CA ILE A 201 -0.34 4.68 5.64
C ILE A 201 1.16 4.73 5.89
N VAL A 202 1.90 3.92 5.15
CA VAL A 202 3.37 3.98 5.11
C VAL A 202 3.80 5.09 4.15
N PRO A 203 4.56 6.11 4.62
CA PRO A 203 4.99 7.24 3.80
C PRO A 203 5.91 6.80 2.66
N ILE A 204 5.69 7.33 1.45
CA ILE A 204 6.45 6.91 0.25
C ILE A 204 7.95 7.24 0.33
N ASP A 205 8.33 8.28 1.07
CA ASP A 205 9.73 8.68 1.20
C ASP A 205 10.61 7.61 1.87
N LEU A 206 10.00 6.67 2.61
CA LEU A 206 10.71 5.51 3.17
C LEU A 206 11.18 4.50 2.11
N LEU A 207 10.60 4.55 0.90
CA LEU A 207 11.04 3.68 -0.20
C LEU A 207 12.40 4.09 -0.76
N ARG A 208 12.64 5.38 -0.92
CA ARG A 208 13.83 5.90 -1.62
C ARG A 208 15.15 5.35 -1.09
N PRO A 209 15.41 5.33 0.25
CA PRO A 209 16.70 4.85 0.78
C PRO A 209 16.90 3.35 0.67
N ILE A 210 15.86 2.55 0.40
CA ILE A 210 15.92 1.09 0.34
C ILE A 210 15.64 0.53 -1.06
N TYR A 211 15.23 1.38 -2.00
CA TYR A 211 14.74 0.97 -3.31
C TYR A 211 15.74 0.11 -4.09
N ASP A 212 16.98 0.60 -4.24
CA ASP A 212 18.02 -0.11 -4.98
C ASP A 212 18.43 -1.42 -4.29
N ASP A 213 18.46 -1.43 -2.95
CA ASP A 213 18.74 -2.62 -2.18
C ASP A 213 17.66 -3.69 -2.38
N LEU A 214 16.38 -3.31 -2.33
CA LEU A 214 15.28 -4.24 -2.57
C LEU A 214 15.33 -4.83 -3.98
N LEU A 215 15.69 -4.03 -4.99
CA LEU A 215 15.83 -4.49 -6.37
C LEU A 215 17.01 -5.44 -6.54
N ASN A 216 18.16 -5.16 -5.95
CA ASN A 216 19.41 -5.84 -6.24
C ASN A 216 19.68 -7.03 -5.31
N ILE A 217 19.29 -6.94 -4.03
CA ILE A 217 19.60 -7.96 -3.01
C ILE A 217 18.39 -8.44 -2.22
N GLY A 218 17.19 -7.94 -2.54
CA GLY A 218 15.93 -8.39 -1.97
C GLY A 218 15.65 -7.90 -0.55
N LYS A 219 16.52 -7.11 0.06
CA LYS A 219 16.39 -6.58 1.43
C LYS A 219 17.28 -5.35 1.59
N PRO A 220 16.99 -4.45 2.56
CA PRO A 220 17.88 -3.34 2.87
C PRO A 220 19.28 -3.81 3.26
N ASN A 221 20.32 -3.14 2.76
CA ASN A 221 21.72 -3.41 3.08
C ASN A 221 22.09 -2.84 4.47
N LYS A 222 21.43 -3.35 5.49
CA LYS A 222 21.66 -2.99 6.89
C LYS A 222 22.24 -4.18 7.65
N LYS A 223 23.00 -3.89 8.73
CA LYS A 223 23.45 -4.97 9.64
C LYS A 223 22.23 -5.70 10.18
N ALA A 224 22.26 -7.03 10.08
CA ALA A 224 21.22 -7.86 10.67
C ALA A 224 21.12 -7.57 12.18
N ARG A 225 19.92 -7.31 12.66
CA ARG A 225 19.67 -7.22 14.09
C ARG A 225 19.62 -8.63 14.68
N PRO A 226 20.16 -8.85 15.89
CA PRO A 226 20.03 -10.12 16.57
C PRO A 226 18.55 -10.43 16.79
N TRP A 227 18.11 -11.59 16.37
CA TRP A 227 16.76 -12.06 16.68
C TRP A 227 16.81 -12.85 17.99
N LEU A 228 16.07 -12.39 18.99
CA LEU A 228 16.08 -13.00 20.33
C LEU A 228 15.11 -14.18 20.45
N GLY A 229 14.24 -14.39 19.47
CA GLY A 229 13.28 -15.50 19.48
C GLY A 229 12.24 -15.40 20.60
N LEU A 230 11.93 -14.19 21.06
CA LEU A 230 10.95 -13.94 22.13
C LEU A 230 9.55 -13.77 21.53
#